data_3060f43f972e79cefc041c4a62d7229d
#
_entry.id   3060f43f972e79cefc041c4a62d7229d
#
_cell.length_a   1.000
_cell.length_b   1.000
_cell.length_c   1.000
_cell.angle_alpha   90.00
_cell.angle_beta   90.00
_cell.angle_gamma   90.00
#
_symmetry.space_group_name_H-M   'P 1'
#
loop_
_entity.id
_entity.type
_entity.pdbx_description
1 polymer ?
#
loop_
_entity_poly.entity_id
_entity_poly.type
_entity_poly.pdbx_seq_one_letter_code
_entity_poly.pdbx_strand_id
1 'polypeptide(L)'
;MSPMAGELVTETLEYDGGRQVTAYIPPAPPEAVVFAGDGQLITSWGGVLEAAGLPPTMIIGAHRLDDETLRLHEYSPGESTAAFAFDPVRFAAHEKFLVEDVRRWARSRFGVALPASRTAVFGVSASGELALAMGLRHPGIYGAVFCASPGAGYRPPAVMPGSLPRAYLVAGTREPFFLENATRWANALRDAGADVVMTRRAGSHGGAFWRQEFPLMVAWAFGR
;
A
#
# COMPACT_ATOMS: atom_id res chain seq x y z
N MET A 1 -16.30 2.90 -20.35
CA MET A 1 -14.95 3.12 -19.79
C MET A 1 -13.97 3.03 -20.93
N SER A 2 -13.15 4.05 -21.17
CA SER A 2 -12.04 3.94 -22.15
C SER A 2 -11.10 2.80 -21.73
N PRO A 3 -10.54 2.04 -22.68
CA PRO A 3 -9.54 1.04 -22.36
C PRO A 3 -8.34 1.72 -21.68
N MET A 4 -7.71 1.01 -20.75
CA MET A 4 -6.46 1.43 -20.10
C MET A 4 -5.39 1.56 -21.19
N ALA A 5 -4.72 2.69 -21.28
CA ALA A 5 -3.68 2.94 -22.27
C ALA A 5 -2.30 2.42 -21.80
N GLY A 6 -2.11 2.33 -20.49
CA GLY A 6 -0.91 1.72 -19.89
C GLY A 6 -0.90 0.21 -19.97
N GLU A 7 0.23 -0.38 -19.65
CA GLU A 7 0.56 -1.79 -19.82
C GLU A 7 0.67 -2.48 -18.45
N LEU A 8 0.27 -3.76 -18.38
CA LEU A 8 0.53 -4.65 -17.23
C LEU A 8 1.62 -5.66 -17.59
N VAL A 9 2.67 -5.69 -16.79
CA VAL A 9 3.77 -6.66 -16.90
C VAL A 9 3.84 -7.46 -15.61
N THR A 10 3.77 -8.79 -15.73
CA THR A 10 3.87 -9.71 -14.58
C THR A 10 5.08 -10.60 -14.74
N GLU A 11 5.90 -10.68 -13.71
CA GLU A 11 7.05 -11.59 -13.63
C GLU A 11 7.05 -12.33 -12.30
N THR A 12 7.72 -13.50 -12.27
CA THR A 12 7.90 -14.28 -11.04
C THR A 12 9.29 -14.03 -10.50
N LEU A 13 9.38 -13.53 -9.28
CA LEU A 13 10.63 -13.31 -8.57
C LEU A 13 10.92 -14.46 -7.62
N GLU A 14 12.21 -14.66 -7.32
CA GLU A 14 12.68 -15.71 -6.41
C GLU A 14 12.39 -15.31 -4.94
N TYR A 15 11.20 -15.69 -4.48
CA TYR A 15 10.76 -15.53 -3.08
C TYR A 15 9.69 -16.59 -2.81
N ASP A 16 9.84 -17.35 -1.71
CA ASP A 16 8.85 -18.32 -1.22
C ASP A 16 8.38 -19.32 -2.32
N GLY A 17 9.33 -19.89 -3.07
CA GLY A 17 9.04 -20.81 -4.17
C GLY A 17 8.57 -20.16 -5.48
N GLY A 18 8.61 -18.84 -5.57
CA GLY A 18 8.21 -18.04 -6.73
C GLY A 18 7.02 -17.14 -6.41
N ARG A 19 7.25 -15.83 -6.35
CA ARG A 19 6.20 -14.83 -6.11
C ARG A 19 5.97 -13.98 -7.33
N GLN A 20 4.75 -13.93 -7.82
CA GLN A 20 4.37 -13.02 -8.88
C GLN A 20 4.40 -11.56 -8.40
N VAL A 21 4.94 -10.70 -9.24
CA VAL A 21 4.92 -9.24 -9.08
C VAL A 21 4.41 -8.66 -10.40
N THR A 22 3.42 -7.78 -10.30
CA THR A 22 2.87 -7.07 -11.46
C THR A 22 3.23 -5.61 -11.37
N ALA A 23 3.63 -5.02 -12.50
CA ALA A 23 3.75 -3.60 -12.68
C ALA A 23 2.67 -3.10 -13.65
N TYR A 24 1.94 -2.07 -13.27
CA TYR A 24 1.24 -1.20 -14.20
C TYR A 24 2.20 -0.10 -14.64
N ILE A 25 2.42 0.01 -15.94
CA ILE A 25 3.30 1.01 -16.57
C ILE A 25 2.41 2.05 -17.24
N PRO A 26 2.45 3.33 -16.82
CA PRO A 26 1.68 4.38 -17.48
C PRO A 26 2.22 4.65 -18.89
N PRO A 27 1.41 5.24 -19.81
CA PRO A 27 1.80 5.49 -21.19
C PRO A 27 2.89 6.57 -21.35
N ALA A 28 3.20 7.31 -20.30
CA ALA A 28 4.29 8.30 -20.26
C ALA A 28 5.30 7.93 -19.17
N PRO A 29 6.54 8.47 -19.21
CA PRO A 29 7.55 8.20 -18.18
C PRO A 29 7.02 8.46 -16.78
N PRO A 30 7.18 7.52 -15.83
CA PRO A 30 6.64 7.65 -14.49
C PRO A 30 7.24 8.84 -13.72
N GLU A 31 6.37 9.71 -13.19
CA GLU A 31 6.73 10.80 -12.28
C GLU A 31 6.54 10.41 -10.80
N ALA A 32 5.81 9.33 -10.54
CA ALA A 32 5.59 8.77 -9.22
C ALA A 32 5.50 7.24 -9.28
N VAL A 33 5.73 6.58 -8.15
CA VAL A 33 5.55 5.13 -8.03
C VAL A 33 4.80 4.80 -6.74
N VAL A 34 3.87 3.85 -6.84
CA VAL A 34 3.14 3.28 -5.72
C VAL A 34 3.46 1.79 -5.63
N PHE A 35 4.10 1.38 -4.55
CA PHE A 35 4.25 -0.04 -4.23
C PHE A 35 3.02 -0.53 -3.47
N ALA A 36 2.59 -1.77 -3.69
CA ALA A 36 1.37 -2.28 -3.10
C ALA A 36 1.47 -3.76 -2.70
N GLY A 37 0.80 -4.12 -1.62
CA GLY A 37 0.34 -5.48 -1.39
C GLY A 37 -0.89 -5.79 -2.26
N ASP A 38 -1.35 -7.06 -2.28
CA ASP A 38 -2.48 -7.49 -3.12
C ASP A 38 -2.32 -7.06 -4.59
N GLY A 39 -1.10 -7.23 -5.14
CA GLY A 39 -0.68 -6.69 -6.42
C GLY A 39 -1.59 -7.08 -7.59
N GLN A 40 -2.13 -8.30 -7.60
CA GLN A 40 -3.09 -8.76 -8.61
C GLN A 40 -4.39 -7.95 -8.65
N LEU A 41 -4.73 -7.27 -7.55
CA LEU A 41 -5.88 -6.38 -7.46
C LEU A 41 -5.50 -4.93 -7.81
N ILE A 42 -4.53 -4.38 -7.09
CA ILE A 42 -4.26 -2.94 -7.09
C ILE A 42 -3.62 -2.48 -8.39
N THR A 43 -2.74 -3.27 -9.01
CA THR A 43 -2.13 -2.91 -10.29
C THR A 43 -3.15 -2.76 -11.42
N SER A 44 -4.29 -3.45 -11.33
CA SER A 44 -5.41 -3.31 -12.28
C SER A 44 -6.10 -1.93 -12.24
N TRP A 45 -5.77 -1.11 -11.23
CA TRP A 45 -6.39 0.21 -11.06
C TRP A 45 -5.66 1.34 -11.80
N GLY A 46 -4.65 1.03 -12.60
CA GLY A 46 -3.93 2.04 -13.40
C GLY A 46 -4.85 2.93 -14.23
N GLY A 47 -5.87 2.36 -14.86
CA GLY A 47 -6.82 3.11 -15.68
C GLY A 47 -7.64 4.18 -14.95
N VAL A 48 -7.80 4.12 -13.61
CA VAL A 48 -8.47 5.22 -12.87
C VAL A 48 -7.54 6.40 -12.65
N LEU A 49 -6.23 6.17 -12.60
CA LEU A 49 -5.24 7.24 -12.54
C LEU A 49 -5.16 7.98 -13.87
N GLU A 50 -5.16 7.24 -14.99
CA GLU A 50 -5.21 7.82 -16.34
C GLU A 50 -6.45 8.69 -16.52
N ALA A 51 -7.63 8.15 -16.17
CA ALA A 51 -8.90 8.86 -16.29
C ALA A 51 -8.97 10.13 -15.44
N ALA A 52 -8.22 10.20 -14.35
CA ALA A 52 -8.16 11.37 -13.48
C ALA A 52 -7.15 12.43 -13.94
N GLY A 53 -6.38 12.20 -15.01
CA GLY A 53 -5.41 13.15 -15.55
C GLY A 53 -4.27 13.47 -14.56
N LEU A 54 -3.90 12.52 -13.73
CA LEU A 54 -2.85 12.67 -12.72
C LEU A 54 -1.46 12.50 -13.33
N PRO A 55 -0.40 12.95 -12.61
CA PRO A 55 0.97 12.66 -13.01
C PRO A 55 1.14 11.17 -13.32
N PRO A 56 1.87 10.80 -14.39
CA PRO A 56 2.11 9.41 -14.74
C PRO A 56 2.65 8.64 -13.54
N THR A 57 1.84 7.70 -13.02
CA THR A 57 2.15 6.98 -11.78
C THR A 57 2.22 5.49 -12.08
N MET A 58 3.37 4.90 -11.85
CA MET A 58 3.57 3.45 -11.92
C MET A 58 3.04 2.78 -10.67
N ILE A 59 2.40 1.63 -10.81
CA ILE A 59 1.96 0.81 -9.67
C ILE A 59 2.72 -0.51 -9.73
N ILE A 60 3.36 -0.90 -8.63
CA ILE A 60 4.10 -2.16 -8.53
C ILE A 60 3.56 -2.94 -7.35
N GLY A 61 3.03 -4.13 -7.60
CA GLY A 61 2.39 -4.91 -6.54
C GLY A 61 2.86 -6.37 -6.51
N ALA A 62 3.32 -6.82 -5.33
CA ALA A 62 3.51 -8.22 -5.08
C ALA A 62 2.15 -8.91 -4.89
N HIS A 63 1.97 -10.05 -5.55
CA HIS A 63 0.74 -10.83 -5.40
C HIS A 63 0.67 -11.44 -4.00
N ARG A 64 -0.51 -11.44 -3.42
CA ARG A 64 -0.76 -12.19 -2.17
C ARG A 64 -0.81 -13.69 -2.47
N LEU A 65 -0.60 -14.47 -1.44
CA LEU A 65 -0.92 -15.89 -1.44
C LEU A 65 -2.43 -16.11 -1.38
N ASP A 66 -2.89 -17.24 -1.90
CA ASP A 66 -4.30 -17.66 -1.79
C ASP A 66 -4.64 -18.12 -0.37
N ASP A 67 -3.65 -18.62 0.39
CA ASP A 67 -3.80 -18.95 1.80
C ASP A 67 -3.90 -17.67 2.63
N GLU A 68 -5.07 -17.42 3.21
CA GLU A 68 -5.37 -16.21 3.96
C GLU A 68 -4.54 -16.13 5.26
N THR A 69 -4.21 -17.25 5.89
CA THR A 69 -3.37 -17.28 7.10
C THR A 69 -1.94 -16.83 6.77
N LEU A 70 -1.37 -17.38 5.70
CA LEU A 70 -0.04 -16.99 5.24
C LEU A 70 -0.01 -15.53 4.77
N ARG A 71 -1.08 -15.07 4.12
CA ARG A 71 -1.25 -13.64 3.76
C ARG A 71 -1.20 -12.74 4.99
N LEU A 72 -1.92 -13.08 6.06
CA LEU A 72 -1.90 -12.31 7.30
C LEU A 72 -0.52 -12.30 7.95
N HIS A 73 0.20 -13.41 7.94
CA HIS A 73 1.58 -13.47 8.44
C HIS A 73 2.53 -12.57 7.64
N GLU A 74 2.34 -12.44 6.33
CA GLU A 74 3.16 -11.56 5.48
C GLU A 74 2.80 -10.09 5.62
N TYR A 75 1.55 -9.77 5.99
CA TYR A 75 1.03 -8.41 5.91
C TYR A 75 0.93 -7.70 7.25
N SER A 76 0.98 -8.41 8.36
CA SER A 76 0.87 -7.79 9.68
C SER A 76 2.06 -8.11 10.57
N PRO A 77 2.80 -7.09 11.05
CA PRO A 77 3.85 -7.25 12.07
C PRO A 77 3.28 -7.24 13.48
N GLY A 78 2.00 -7.53 13.65
CA GLY A 78 1.29 -7.41 14.91
C GLY A 78 1.74 -8.40 15.97
N GLU A 79 1.33 -8.13 17.21
CA GLU A 79 1.52 -9.04 18.32
C GLU A 79 0.51 -10.20 18.23
N SER A 80 0.99 -11.41 18.55
CA SER A 80 0.15 -12.60 18.60
C SER A 80 -0.92 -12.48 19.69
N THR A 81 -2.12 -12.95 19.37
CA THR A 81 -3.25 -13.03 20.29
C THR A 81 -3.64 -14.49 20.52
N ALA A 82 -4.55 -14.75 21.45
CA ALA A 82 -5.10 -16.10 21.65
C ALA A 82 -5.86 -16.63 20.40
N ALA A 83 -6.38 -15.71 19.56
CA ALA A 83 -7.14 -16.07 18.36
C ALA A 83 -6.26 -16.20 17.10
N PHE A 84 -5.10 -15.52 17.06
CA PHE A 84 -4.21 -15.53 15.91
C PHE A 84 -2.75 -15.31 16.37
N ALA A 85 -1.87 -16.22 16.00
CA ALA A 85 -0.44 -16.12 16.22
C ALA A 85 0.23 -15.56 14.98
N PHE A 86 0.69 -14.31 15.03
CA PHE A 86 1.47 -13.72 13.93
C PHE A 86 2.86 -14.35 13.81
N ASP A 87 3.38 -14.40 12.60
CA ASP A 87 4.71 -14.91 12.30
C ASP A 87 5.68 -13.74 11.97
N PRO A 88 6.46 -13.26 12.96
CA PRO A 88 7.38 -12.16 12.74
C PRO A 88 8.52 -12.50 11.76
N VAL A 89 8.88 -13.78 11.64
CA VAL A 89 9.93 -14.22 10.69
C VAL A 89 9.42 -14.13 9.26
N ARG A 90 8.18 -14.59 9.04
CA ARG A 90 7.55 -14.52 7.72
C ARG A 90 7.28 -13.06 7.32
N PHE A 91 6.81 -12.23 8.25
CA PHE A 91 6.66 -10.79 8.01
C PHE A 91 7.99 -10.15 7.60
N ALA A 92 9.06 -10.39 8.36
CA ALA A 92 10.39 -9.81 8.08
C ALA A 92 10.95 -10.28 6.72
N ALA A 93 10.72 -11.54 6.35
CA ALA A 93 11.11 -12.06 5.04
C ALA A 93 10.34 -11.36 3.90
N HIS A 94 9.02 -11.15 4.07
CA HIS A 94 8.19 -10.44 3.09
C HIS A 94 8.54 -8.95 3.01
N GLU A 95 8.79 -8.29 4.14
CA GLU A 95 9.30 -6.92 4.21
C GLU A 95 10.59 -6.77 3.39
N LYS A 96 11.58 -7.65 3.65
CA LYS A 96 12.83 -7.66 2.90
C LYS A 96 12.60 -7.85 1.39
N PHE A 97 11.75 -8.81 1.01
CA PHE A 97 11.38 -9.04 -0.38
C PHE A 97 10.85 -7.76 -1.05
N LEU A 98 9.93 -7.04 -0.40
CA LEU A 98 9.36 -5.79 -0.94
C LEU A 98 10.41 -4.68 -1.06
N VAL A 99 11.21 -4.44 -0.02
CA VAL A 99 12.15 -3.32 0.00
C VAL A 99 13.44 -3.56 -0.78
N GLU A 100 13.84 -4.80 -0.97
CA GLU A 100 15.06 -5.15 -1.71
C GLU A 100 14.75 -5.69 -3.11
N ASP A 101 14.07 -6.84 -3.20
CA ASP A 101 13.96 -7.58 -4.45
C ASP A 101 12.97 -6.94 -5.43
N VAL A 102 11.78 -6.59 -4.97
CA VAL A 102 10.76 -5.93 -5.81
C VAL A 102 11.26 -4.57 -6.29
N ARG A 103 11.92 -3.80 -5.43
CA ARG A 103 12.49 -2.51 -5.83
C ARG A 103 13.70 -2.67 -6.76
N ARG A 104 14.54 -3.68 -6.56
CA ARG A 104 15.65 -4.00 -7.47
C ARG A 104 15.11 -4.38 -8.84
N TRP A 105 14.08 -5.21 -8.91
CA TRP A 105 13.39 -5.56 -10.13
C TRP A 105 12.82 -4.32 -10.84
N ALA A 106 12.11 -3.45 -10.13
CA ALA A 106 11.57 -2.21 -10.67
C ALA A 106 12.68 -1.34 -11.31
N ARG A 107 13.80 -1.21 -10.63
CA ARG A 107 14.95 -0.43 -11.13
C ARG A 107 15.58 -1.09 -12.36
N SER A 108 15.86 -2.37 -12.30
CA SER A 108 16.55 -3.07 -13.41
C SER A 108 15.68 -3.23 -14.63
N ARG A 109 14.37 -3.46 -14.44
CA ARG A 109 13.45 -3.77 -15.52
C ARG A 109 12.87 -2.52 -16.20
N PHE A 110 12.62 -1.47 -15.43
CA PHE A 110 11.92 -0.26 -15.89
C PHE A 110 12.71 1.04 -15.67
N GLY A 111 13.89 0.99 -15.10
CA GLY A 111 14.69 2.18 -14.79
C GLY A 111 14.09 3.06 -13.68
N VAL A 112 13.12 2.57 -12.89
CA VAL A 112 12.42 3.38 -11.89
C VAL A 112 13.19 3.42 -10.58
N ALA A 113 13.68 4.61 -10.24
CA ALA A 113 14.39 4.91 -8.99
C ALA A 113 14.04 6.33 -8.52
N LEU A 114 12.80 6.51 -8.08
CA LEU A 114 12.29 7.80 -7.64
C LEU A 114 12.60 8.06 -6.15
N PRO A 115 12.75 9.34 -5.74
CA PRO A 115 12.96 9.69 -4.33
C PRO A 115 11.70 9.36 -3.48
N ALA A 116 11.87 9.33 -2.16
CA ALA A 116 10.77 9.06 -1.22
C ALA A 116 9.59 10.02 -1.44
N SER A 117 9.85 11.29 -1.74
CA SER A 117 8.81 12.30 -2.02
C SER A 117 7.93 11.98 -3.25
N ARG A 118 8.33 11.03 -4.10
CA ARG A 118 7.59 10.56 -5.29
C ARG A 118 7.27 9.07 -5.20
N THR A 119 7.43 8.47 -4.02
CA THR A 119 7.20 7.05 -3.76
C THR A 119 6.21 6.87 -2.63
N ALA A 120 5.14 6.10 -2.87
CA ALA A 120 4.18 5.70 -1.86
C ALA A 120 4.12 4.18 -1.71
N VAL A 121 3.55 3.74 -0.60
CA VAL A 121 3.07 2.37 -0.42
C VAL A 121 1.57 2.38 -0.16
N PHE A 122 0.84 1.46 -0.79
CA PHE A 122 -0.60 1.35 -0.70
C PHE A 122 -1.05 -0.05 -0.31
N GLY A 123 -2.10 -0.13 0.48
CA GLY A 123 -2.75 -1.37 0.82
C GLY A 123 -4.19 -1.22 1.26
N VAL A 124 -4.93 -2.32 1.16
CA VAL A 124 -6.33 -2.44 1.53
C VAL A 124 -6.52 -3.59 2.53
N SER A 125 -7.36 -3.43 3.56
CA SER A 125 -7.57 -4.47 4.56
C SER A 125 -6.25 -4.88 5.25
N ALA A 126 -5.86 -6.14 5.23
CA ALA A 126 -4.59 -6.60 5.78
C ALA A 126 -3.37 -5.96 5.07
N SER A 127 -3.41 -5.75 3.74
CA SER A 127 -2.33 -5.03 3.07
C SER A 127 -2.28 -3.53 3.43
N GLY A 128 -3.35 -2.98 4.01
CA GLY A 128 -3.33 -1.67 4.66
C GLY A 128 -2.43 -1.64 5.89
N GLU A 129 -2.40 -2.73 6.66
CA GLU A 129 -1.46 -2.90 7.78
C GLU A 129 -0.01 -2.98 7.29
N LEU A 130 0.21 -3.74 6.20
CA LEU A 130 1.51 -3.79 5.52
C LEU A 130 1.97 -2.39 5.07
N ALA A 131 1.08 -1.61 4.43
CA ALA A 131 1.41 -0.27 3.97
C ALA A 131 1.81 0.65 5.13
N LEU A 132 1.09 0.61 6.26
CA LEU A 132 1.42 1.35 7.47
C LEU A 132 2.78 0.91 8.04
N ALA A 133 3.04 -0.38 8.12
CA ALA A 133 4.31 -0.91 8.59
C ALA A 133 5.48 -0.49 7.68
N MET A 134 5.34 -0.64 6.36
CA MET A 134 6.37 -0.25 5.41
C MET A 134 6.69 1.25 5.48
N GLY A 135 5.68 2.10 5.53
CA GLY A 135 5.89 3.54 5.63
C GLY A 135 6.60 3.96 6.90
N LEU A 136 6.22 3.39 8.05
CA LEU A 136 6.84 3.71 9.34
C LEU A 136 8.26 3.17 9.47
N ARG A 137 8.54 2.00 8.92
CA ARG A 137 9.85 1.33 9.04
C ARG A 137 10.85 1.80 7.98
N HIS A 138 10.35 2.30 6.84
CA HIS A 138 11.17 2.71 5.69
C HIS A 138 10.80 4.11 5.16
N PRO A 139 10.78 5.17 6.01
CA PRO A 139 10.39 6.52 5.58
C PRO A 139 11.36 7.12 4.56
N GLY A 140 12.59 6.62 4.48
CA GLY A 140 13.56 7.00 3.43
C GLY A 140 13.24 6.42 2.05
N ILE A 141 12.30 5.47 1.96
CA ILE A 141 11.81 4.86 0.73
C ILE A 141 10.42 5.37 0.39
N TYR A 142 9.50 5.32 1.36
CA TYR A 142 8.09 5.66 1.19
C TYR A 142 7.78 6.99 1.88
N GLY A 143 7.72 8.06 1.11
CA GLY A 143 7.35 9.38 1.61
C GLY A 143 5.84 9.54 1.84
N ALA A 144 5.03 8.62 1.30
CA ALA A 144 3.59 8.59 1.53
C ALA A 144 3.08 7.17 1.78
N VAL A 145 2.06 7.06 2.63
CA VAL A 145 1.29 5.84 2.90
C VAL A 145 -0.15 6.07 2.49
N PHE A 146 -0.68 5.17 1.67
CA PHE A 146 -2.08 5.08 1.33
C PHE A 146 -2.67 3.83 1.98
N CYS A 147 -3.73 3.98 2.74
CA CYS A 147 -4.29 2.88 3.51
C CYS A 147 -5.81 2.91 3.46
N ALA A 148 -6.41 1.84 2.96
CA ALA A 148 -7.85 1.68 2.95
C ALA A 148 -8.29 0.56 3.89
N SER A 149 -9.16 0.89 4.84
CA SER A 149 -9.81 -0.07 5.74
C SER A 149 -8.84 -1.04 6.44
N PRO A 150 -7.81 -0.57 7.17
CA PRO A 150 -6.84 -1.46 7.82
C PRO A 150 -7.51 -2.35 8.87
N GLY A 151 -7.02 -3.58 8.98
CA GLY A 151 -7.39 -4.48 10.07
C GLY A 151 -6.84 -4.04 11.43
N ALA A 152 -6.85 -4.94 12.39
CA ALA A 152 -6.42 -4.69 13.77
C ALA A 152 -5.16 -5.46 14.17
N GLY A 153 -4.57 -6.20 13.25
CA GLY A 153 -3.36 -6.98 13.51
C GLY A 153 -2.13 -6.12 13.74
N TYR A 154 -2.10 -4.92 13.17
CA TYR A 154 -1.07 -3.92 13.44
C TYR A 154 -1.68 -2.69 14.11
N ARG A 155 -1.16 -2.34 15.26
CA ARG A 155 -1.59 -1.17 16.05
C ARG A 155 -0.55 -0.07 16.01
N PRO A 156 -0.94 1.21 16.16
CA PRO A 156 0.04 2.27 16.34
C PRO A 156 0.99 1.95 17.49
N PRO A 157 2.30 2.01 17.27
CA PRO A 157 3.27 1.78 18.34
C PRO A 157 3.16 2.85 19.41
N ALA A 158 3.50 2.51 20.65
CA ALA A 158 3.46 3.44 21.79
C ALA A 158 4.40 4.65 21.58
N VAL A 159 5.49 4.45 20.84
CA VAL A 159 6.43 5.50 20.44
C VAL A 159 6.55 5.47 18.93
N MET A 160 6.11 6.56 18.29
CA MET A 160 6.23 6.72 16.85
C MET A 160 7.69 6.98 16.43
N PRO A 161 8.11 6.52 15.23
CA PRO A 161 9.42 6.87 14.70
C PRO A 161 9.62 8.38 14.56
N GLY A 162 10.87 8.84 14.67
CA GLY A 162 11.20 10.27 14.55
C GLY A 162 11.01 10.85 13.14
N SER A 163 10.93 10.00 12.11
CA SER A 163 10.60 10.40 10.73
C SER A 163 9.33 9.65 10.31
N LEU A 164 8.33 10.40 9.89
CA LEU A 164 7.01 9.88 9.52
C LEU A 164 6.71 10.18 8.05
N PRO A 165 6.12 9.24 7.29
CA PRO A 165 5.58 9.52 5.98
C PRO A 165 4.30 10.37 6.10
N ARG A 166 3.92 11.05 5.03
CA ARG A 166 2.56 11.55 4.87
C ARG A 166 1.59 10.37 4.81
N ALA A 167 0.38 10.49 5.33
CA ALA A 167 -0.55 9.38 5.35
C ALA A 167 -1.95 9.79 4.87
N TYR A 168 -2.51 9.03 3.93
CA TYR A 168 -3.89 9.16 3.51
C TYR A 168 -4.64 7.87 3.85
N LEU A 169 -5.63 7.98 4.74
CA LEU A 169 -6.44 6.85 5.17
C LEU A 169 -7.89 7.02 4.73
N VAL A 170 -8.54 5.92 4.40
CA VAL A 170 -9.97 5.88 4.10
C VAL A 170 -10.61 4.63 4.72
N ALA A 171 -11.86 4.74 5.16
CA ALA A 171 -12.68 3.59 5.52
C ALA A 171 -14.16 3.85 5.23
N GLY A 172 -14.92 2.76 5.09
CA GLY A 172 -16.33 2.80 4.79
C GLY A 172 -17.19 3.01 6.04
N THR A 173 -18.32 3.72 5.88
CA THR A 173 -19.27 3.96 7.00
C THR A 173 -20.06 2.71 7.41
N ARG A 174 -20.04 1.64 6.61
CA ARG A 174 -20.71 0.36 6.88
C ARG A 174 -19.74 -0.75 7.29
N GLU A 175 -18.53 -0.40 7.70
CA GLU A 175 -17.50 -1.29 8.24
C GLU A 175 -16.93 -0.74 9.56
N PRO A 176 -17.71 -0.68 10.65
CA PRO A 176 -17.36 0.05 11.87
C PRO A 176 -16.02 -0.38 12.47
N PHE A 177 -15.69 -1.67 12.44
CA PHE A 177 -14.41 -2.19 12.91
C PHE A 177 -13.21 -1.59 12.16
N PHE A 178 -13.25 -1.56 10.84
CA PHE A 178 -12.16 -1.01 10.01
C PHE A 178 -12.12 0.52 10.07
N LEU A 179 -13.28 1.17 10.18
CA LEU A 179 -13.37 2.61 10.37
C LEU A 179 -12.75 3.05 11.69
N GLU A 180 -12.97 2.31 12.76
CA GLU A 180 -12.34 2.55 14.06
C GLU A 180 -10.82 2.41 13.96
N ASN A 181 -10.31 1.35 13.32
CA ASN A 181 -8.88 1.13 13.14
C ASN A 181 -8.23 2.23 12.30
N ALA A 182 -8.84 2.60 11.16
CA ALA A 182 -8.34 3.71 10.33
C ALA A 182 -8.31 5.03 11.10
N THR A 183 -9.36 5.31 11.89
CA THR A 183 -9.43 6.52 12.72
C THR A 183 -8.35 6.53 13.81
N ARG A 184 -8.11 5.39 14.47
CA ARG A 184 -7.06 5.22 15.47
C ARG A 184 -5.68 5.50 14.88
N TRP A 185 -5.37 4.94 13.71
CA TRP A 185 -4.13 5.20 13.00
C TRP A 185 -3.97 6.67 12.61
N ALA A 186 -5.03 7.27 12.05
CA ALA A 186 -5.00 8.67 11.64
C ALA A 186 -4.74 9.61 12.83
N ASN A 187 -5.35 9.36 13.98
CA ASN A 187 -5.13 10.15 15.19
C ASN A 187 -3.69 9.98 15.70
N ALA A 188 -3.21 8.75 15.85
CA ALA A 188 -1.86 8.48 16.34
C ALA A 188 -0.77 9.12 15.45
N LEU A 189 -0.94 9.09 14.13
CA LEU A 189 -0.01 9.74 13.19
C LEU A 189 -0.07 11.27 13.29
N ARG A 190 -1.26 11.87 13.43
CA ARG A 190 -1.40 13.33 13.62
C ARG A 190 -0.79 13.79 14.95
N ASP A 191 -1.06 13.06 16.03
CA ASP A 191 -0.53 13.38 17.36
C ASP A 191 1.00 13.32 17.35
N ALA A 192 1.59 12.49 16.49
CA ALA A 192 3.03 12.42 16.26
C ALA A 192 3.56 13.45 15.24
N GLY A 193 2.70 14.34 14.69
CA GLY A 193 3.09 15.43 13.80
C GLY A 193 3.14 15.09 12.31
N ALA A 194 2.61 13.94 11.88
CA ALA A 194 2.53 13.61 10.46
C ALA A 194 1.43 14.43 9.74
N ASP A 195 1.64 14.68 8.44
CA ASP A 195 0.60 15.22 7.53
C ASP A 195 -0.40 14.08 7.20
N VAL A 196 -1.64 14.19 7.68
CA VAL A 196 -2.62 13.10 7.63
C VAL A 196 -3.96 13.56 7.07
N VAL A 197 -4.41 12.88 6.02
CA VAL A 197 -5.80 12.91 5.56
C VAL A 197 -6.51 11.65 6.06
N MET A 198 -7.74 11.80 6.58
CA MET A 198 -8.63 10.69 6.90
C MET A 198 -10.02 10.98 6.33
N THR A 199 -10.48 10.11 5.44
CA THR A 199 -11.79 10.23 4.81
C THR A 199 -12.72 9.07 5.18
N ARG A 200 -14.04 9.33 5.12
CA ARG A 200 -15.08 8.34 5.31
C ARG A 200 -15.91 8.24 4.05
N ARG A 201 -16.16 7.05 3.56
CA ARG A 201 -16.96 6.84 2.33
C ARG A 201 -18.15 5.95 2.61
N ALA A 202 -19.25 6.20 1.93
CA ALA A 202 -20.40 5.31 1.98
C ALA A 202 -20.03 3.96 1.36
N GLY A 203 -19.96 2.90 2.16
CA GLY A 203 -19.56 1.58 1.67
C GLY A 203 -19.27 0.59 2.81
N SER A 204 -19.26 -0.70 2.44
CA SER A 204 -18.81 -1.82 3.26
C SER A 204 -17.40 -2.25 2.86
N HIS A 205 -16.80 -3.11 3.64
CA HIS A 205 -15.48 -3.68 3.38
C HIS A 205 -15.38 -4.30 1.98
N GLY A 206 -14.30 -4.01 1.26
CA GLY A 206 -14.15 -4.43 -0.14
C GLY A 206 -14.96 -3.59 -1.14
N GLY A 207 -15.61 -2.52 -0.70
CA GLY A 207 -16.44 -1.68 -1.55
C GLY A 207 -15.68 -0.89 -2.62
N ALA A 208 -16.42 -0.44 -3.64
CA ALA A 208 -15.88 0.30 -4.78
C ALA A 208 -15.11 1.57 -4.36
N PHE A 209 -15.34 2.10 -3.17
CA PHE A 209 -14.69 3.30 -2.67
C PHE A 209 -13.17 3.12 -2.54
N TRP A 210 -12.64 1.92 -2.33
CA TRP A 210 -11.19 1.69 -2.31
C TRP A 210 -10.53 2.14 -3.62
N ARG A 211 -11.09 1.68 -4.74
CA ARG A 211 -10.62 2.05 -6.07
C ARG A 211 -10.90 3.51 -6.42
N GLN A 212 -12.04 4.04 -5.97
CA GLN A 212 -12.45 5.43 -6.22
C GLN A 212 -11.59 6.44 -5.45
N GLU A 213 -11.11 6.07 -4.26
CA GLU A 213 -10.27 6.93 -3.43
C GLU A 213 -8.81 6.97 -3.91
N PHE A 214 -8.34 5.94 -4.59
CA PHE A 214 -6.96 5.83 -5.00
C PHE A 214 -6.44 7.03 -5.82
N PRO A 215 -7.17 7.55 -6.83
CA PRO A 215 -6.75 8.76 -7.53
C PRO A 215 -6.65 10.00 -6.61
N LEU A 216 -7.51 10.11 -5.60
CA LEU A 216 -7.45 11.22 -4.64
C LEU A 216 -6.21 11.14 -3.76
N MET A 217 -5.82 9.93 -3.35
CA MET A 217 -4.57 9.68 -2.62
C MET A 217 -3.34 10.09 -3.44
N VAL A 218 -3.30 9.67 -4.71
CA VAL A 218 -2.22 10.01 -5.65
C VAL A 218 -2.18 11.52 -5.93
N ALA A 219 -3.33 12.15 -6.15
CA ALA A 219 -3.44 13.60 -6.36
C ALA A 219 -2.91 14.38 -5.14
N TRP A 220 -3.30 13.95 -3.94
CA TRP A 220 -2.86 14.60 -2.69
C TRP A 220 -1.35 14.46 -2.47
N ALA A 221 -0.77 13.30 -2.74
CA ALA A 221 0.65 13.08 -2.49
C ALA A 221 1.56 13.64 -3.59
N PHE A 222 1.12 13.57 -4.86
CA PHE A 222 1.97 13.79 -6.03
C PHE A 222 1.41 14.80 -7.01
N GLY A 223 0.19 15.32 -6.81
CA GLY A 223 -0.37 16.43 -7.59
C GLY A 223 0.52 17.66 -7.54
N ARG A 224 0.42 18.50 -8.59
CA ARG A 224 1.16 19.77 -8.70
C ARG A 224 0.49 20.85 -7.87
#